data_293db7395dc51ee96a97524daa6cca23
#
_entry.id   293db7395dc51ee96a97524daa6cca23
#
_cell.length_a   1.000
_cell.length_b   1.000
_cell.length_c   1.000
_cell.angle_alpha   90.00
_cell.angle_beta   90.00
_cell.angle_gamma   90.00
#
_symmetry.space_group_name_H-M   'P 1'
#
loop_
_entity.id
_entity.type
_entity.pdbx_description
1 polymer ?
#
loop_
_entity_poly.entity_id
_entity_poly.type
_entity_poly.pdbx_seq_one_letter_code
_entity_poly.pdbx_strand_id
1 'polypeptide(L)'
;MDHIKKFIAVALIVIFAVVADQSSKIWAEDNFASVRYPDHQIEVTIDAEHAGMTLEEFVKTKYPSLDEGDALRVTSSATRGGERLRATDALAQDDKVAFNHLTRTVVDGYFDYQYARNPGAAWSFLADQSETFRKWFFGTTGIVALIAMGIFITISKWKNQKLTILTLACIMGGALGNMIDRFRMGYVIDFISWHVGEHYWPTFNIADVFVTGGIALLIIDLFVNHKEDDKNKADKKDDAPVAEAKSDAATDAPVVAAEGKTDADNKTKLEQSDNDSAVS
;
A
#
# COMPACT_ATOMS: atom_id res chain seq x y z
N MET A 1 -0.49 33.65 -4.82
CA MET A 1 -1.33 32.96 -5.83
C MET A 1 -1.01 31.45 -5.88
N ASP A 2 0.24 31.04 -5.84
CA ASP A 2 0.62 29.60 -5.92
C ASP A 2 0.22 28.74 -4.72
N HIS A 3 0.21 29.32 -3.51
CA HIS A 3 -0.26 28.62 -2.32
C HIS A 3 -1.75 28.25 -2.41
N ILE A 4 -2.59 29.18 -2.85
CA ILE A 4 -4.02 28.92 -3.01
C ILE A 4 -4.27 27.82 -4.05
N LYS A 5 -3.60 27.90 -5.21
CA LYS A 5 -3.71 26.88 -6.27
C LYS A 5 -3.27 25.49 -5.75
N LYS A 6 -2.20 25.43 -4.97
CA LYS A 6 -1.72 24.20 -4.34
C LYS A 6 -2.80 23.55 -3.48
N PHE A 7 -3.34 24.27 -2.52
CA PHE A 7 -4.34 23.72 -1.60
C PHE A 7 -5.66 23.37 -2.30
N ILE A 8 -6.07 24.16 -3.30
CA ILE A 8 -7.26 23.82 -4.11
C ILE A 8 -7.02 22.50 -4.86
N ALA A 9 -5.87 22.33 -5.52
CA ALA A 9 -5.55 21.10 -6.25
C ALA A 9 -5.49 19.88 -5.32
N VAL A 10 -4.85 20.01 -4.16
CA VAL A 10 -4.80 18.96 -3.14
C VAL A 10 -6.20 18.58 -2.66
N ALA A 11 -7.01 19.58 -2.30
CA ALA A 11 -8.38 19.35 -1.84
C ALA A 11 -9.24 18.65 -2.89
N LEU A 12 -9.17 19.09 -4.16
CA LEU A 12 -9.92 18.45 -5.25
C LEU A 12 -9.53 17.00 -5.46
N ILE A 13 -8.23 16.67 -5.42
CA ILE A 13 -7.76 15.28 -5.57
C ILE A 13 -8.20 14.43 -4.40
N VAL A 14 -8.02 14.89 -3.17
CA VAL A 14 -8.42 14.16 -1.97
C VAL A 14 -9.93 13.91 -1.97
N ILE A 15 -10.75 14.93 -2.24
CA ILE A 15 -12.20 14.79 -2.33
C ILE A 15 -12.58 13.81 -3.43
N PHE A 16 -11.99 13.93 -4.62
CA PHE A 16 -12.27 13.03 -5.73
C PHE A 16 -11.93 11.58 -5.37
N ALA A 17 -10.75 11.32 -4.78
CA ALA A 17 -10.34 9.98 -4.38
C ALA A 17 -11.28 9.37 -3.34
N VAL A 18 -11.66 10.15 -2.31
CA VAL A 18 -12.60 9.70 -1.26
C VAL A 18 -13.98 9.43 -1.85
N VAL A 19 -14.50 10.34 -2.69
CA VAL A 19 -15.82 10.16 -3.32
C VAL A 19 -15.83 8.96 -4.25
N ALA A 20 -14.80 8.79 -5.07
CA ALA A 20 -14.67 7.64 -5.98
C ALA A 20 -14.61 6.32 -5.20
N ASP A 21 -13.80 6.27 -4.13
CA ASP A 21 -13.68 5.10 -3.27
C ASP A 21 -15.01 4.77 -2.57
N GLN A 22 -15.59 5.71 -1.85
CA GLN A 22 -16.81 5.46 -1.07
C GLN A 22 -18.01 5.14 -1.96
N SER A 23 -18.14 5.81 -3.12
CA SER A 23 -19.21 5.52 -4.07
C SER A 23 -19.08 4.12 -4.67
N SER A 24 -17.86 3.69 -5.01
CA SER A 24 -17.62 2.35 -5.54
C SER A 24 -17.85 1.26 -4.50
N LYS A 25 -17.52 1.50 -3.23
CA LYS A 25 -17.79 0.59 -2.12
C LYS A 25 -19.28 0.45 -1.82
N ILE A 26 -20.02 1.56 -1.84
CA ILE A 26 -21.49 1.52 -1.71
C ILE A 26 -22.09 0.72 -2.86
N TRP A 27 -21.63 0.98 -4.10
CA TRP A 27 -22.07 0.21 -5.25
C TRP A 27 -21.74 -1.29 -5.10
N ALA A 28 -20.55 -1.64 -4.65
CA ALA A 28 -20.16 -3.03 -4.41
C ALA A 28 -21.01 -3.67 -3.32
N GLU A 29 -21.26 -2.96 -2.22
CA GLU A 29 -22.13 -3.42 -1.14
C GLU A 29 -23.57 -3.64 -1.64
N ASP A 30 -24.11 -2.72 -2.40
CA ASP A 30 -25.47 -2.81 -2.92
C ASP A 30 -25.64 -3.94 -3.95
N ASN A 31 -24.61 -4.26 -4.73
CA ASN A 31 -24.69 -5.27 -5.78
C ASN A 31 -24.23 -6.67 -5.39
N PHE A 32 -23.32 -6.79 -4.41
CA PHE A 32 -22.69 -8.08 -4.07
C PHE A 32 -22.89 -8.50 -2.60
N ALA A 33 -23.12 -7.59 -1.68
CA ALA A 33 -23.41 -7.92 -0.29
C ALA A 33 -24.90 -8.31 -0.10
N SER A 34 -25.27 -9.34 -0.69
CA SER A 34 -26.57 -9.92 -1.01
C SER A 34 -27.65 -10.04 0.08
N VAL A 35 -27.45 -9.53 1.29
CA VAL A 35 -28.51 -9.49 2.30
C VAL A 35 -29.66 -8.57 1.89
N ARG A 36 -29.39 -7.60 1.04
CA ARG A 36 -30.40 -6.62 0.56
C ARG A 36 -31.15 -7.05 -0.72
N TYR A 37 -30.55 -7.91 -1.54
CA TYR A 37 -31.08 -8.25 -2.86
C TYR A 37 -31.15 -9.77 -3.05
N PRO A 38 -32.19 -10.44 -2.53
CA PRO A 38 -32.37 -11.88 -2.69
C PRO A 38 -32.47 -12.35 -4.15
N ASP A 39 -32.72 -11.45 -5.06
CA ASP A 39 -32.83 -11.75 -6.51
C ASP A 39 -31.47 -11.93 -7.23
N HIS A 40 -30.37 -11.69 -6.54
CA HIS A 40 -29.01 -11.87 -7.08
C HIS A 40 -28.38 -13.18 -6.59
N GLN A 41 -29.05 -14.29 -6.82
CA GLN A 41 -28.48 -15.61 -6.57
C GLN A 41 -27.70 -16.11 -7.79
N ILE A 42 -26.53 -16.73 -7.53
CA ILE A 42 -25.84 -17.55 -8.51
C ILE A 42 -26.17 -19.01 -8.29
N GLU A 43 -26.32 -19.75 -9.37
CA GLU A 43 -26.46 -21.19 -9.35
C GLU A 43 -25.13 -21.82 -9.78
N VAL A 44 -24.57 -22.65 -8.94
CA VAL A 44 -23.34 -23.41 -9.21
C VAL A 44 -23.68 -24.88 -9.27
N THR A 45 -23.22 -25.55 -10.35
CA THR A 45 -23.32 -27.00 -10.46
C THR A 45 -22.09 -27.62 -9.79
N ILE A 46 -22.31 -28.57 -8.90
CA ILE A 46 -21.25 -29.26 -8.19
C ILE A 46 -20.59 -30.27 -9.12
N ASP A 47 -19.32 -30.12 -9.36
CA ASP A 47 -18.50 -31.04 -10.15
C ASP A 47 -18.04 -32.26 -9.35
N ALA A 48 -17.38 -33.21 -10.02
CA ALA A 48 -16.91 -34.44 -9.40
C ALA A 48 -15.83 -34.21 -8.30
N GLU A 49 -15.06 -33.12 -8.42
CA GLU A 49 -13.99 -32.78 -7.47
C GLU A 49 -14.56 -32.33 -6.13
N HIS A 50 -15.69 -31.62 -6.15
CA HIS A 50 -16.36 -31.09 -4.97
C HIS A 50 -17.46 -32.00 -4.44
N ALA A 51 -17.76 -33.10 -5.13
CA ALA A 51 -18.77 -34.06 -4.69
C ALA A 51 -18.36 -34.75 -3.38
N GLY A 52 -19.28 -34.83 -2.43
CA GLY A 52 -19.05 -35.35 -1.09
C GLY A 52 -18.57 -34.34 -0.05
N MET A 53 -18.18 -33.14 -0.46
CA MET A 53 -17.89 -32.05 0.47
C MET A 53 -19.15 -31.57 1.17
N THR A 54 -19.01 -31.08 2.38
CA THR A 54 -20.07 -30.28 3.01
C THR A 54 -20.17 -28.92 2.31
N LEU A 55 -21.32 -28.26 2.42
CA LEU A 55 -21.52 -26.92 1.86
C LEU A 55 -20.48 -25.93 2.38
N GLU A 56 -20.11 -26.00 3.66
CA GLU A 56 -19.10 -25.13 4.25
C GLU A 56 -17.70 -25.37 3.65
N GLU A 57 -17.31 -26.63 3.50
CA GLU A 57 -16.03 -26.98 2.85
C GLU A 57 -15.99 -26.55 1.40
N PHE A 58 -17.09 -26.75 0.67
CA PHE A 58 -17.23 -26.28 -0.71
C PHE A 58 -17.03 -24.78 -0.83
N VAL A 59 -17.73 -23.98 -0.01
CA VAL A 59 -17.62 -22.52 -0.03
C VAL A 59 -16.19 -22.07 0.27
N LYS A 60 -15.54 -22.66 1.28
CA LYS A 60 -14.15 -22.33 1.64
C LYS A 60 -13.15 -22.71 0.54
N THR A 61 -13.36 -23.84 -0.13
CA THR A 61 -12.49 -24.31 -1.21
C THR A 61 -12.70 -23.52 -2.49
N LYS A 62 -13.95 -23.23 -2.84
CA LYS A 62 -14.28 -22.52 -4.07
C LYS A 62 -13.97 -21.02 -4.00
N TYR A 63 -14.06 -20.43 -2.80
CA TYR A 63 -13.89 -18.99 -2.57
C TYR A 63 -12.89 -18.74 -1.42
N PRO A 64 -11.59 -19.10 -1.58
CA PRO A 64 -10.60 -19.04 -0.52
C PRO A 64 -10.27 -17.61 -0.04
N SER A 65 -10.69 -16.60 -0.80
CA SER A 65 -10.50 -15.19 -0.46
C SER A 65 -11.59 -14.61 0.45
N LEU A 66 -12.67 -15.35 0.72
CA LEU A 66 -13.71 -14.91 1.65
C LEU A 66 -13.21 -15.01 3.09
N ASP A 67 -13.51 -13.98 3.90
CA ASP A 67 -13.36 -14.09 5.35
C ASP A 67 -14.41 -15.02 5.94
N GLU A 68 -14.25 -15.40 7.23
CA GLU A 68 -15.17 -16.31 7.90
C GLU A 68 -16.62 -15.77 7.94
N GLY A 69 -16.78 -14.45 8.07
CA GLY A 69 -18.10 -13.81 8.10
C GLY A 69 -18.80 -13.87 6.75
N ASP A 70 -18.07 -13.63 5.68
CA ASP A 70 -18.62 -13.69 4.33
C ASP A 70 -18.84 -15.12 3.86
N ALA A 71 -17.95 -16.06 4.18
CA ALA A 71 -18.16 -17.49 3.95
C ALA A 71 -19.44 -17.99 4.68
N LEU A 72 -19.66 -17.57 5.93
CA LEU A 72 -20.88 -17.88 6.67
C LEU A 72 -22.14 -17.29 6.00
N ARG A 73 -22.06 -16.09 5.45
CA ARG A 73 -23.19 -15.43 4.73
C ARG A 73 -23.55 -16.20 3.46
N VAL A 74 -22.55 -16.57 2.64
CA VAL A 74 -22.75 -17.41 1.45
C VAL A 74 -23.41 -18.73 1.85
N THR A 75 -22.80 -19.45 2.79
CA THR A 75 -23.27 -20.73 3.27
C THR A 75 -24.71 -20.64 3.83
N SER A 76 -25.00 -19.59 4.61
CA SER A 76 -26.34 -19.41 5.21
C SER A 76 -27.42 -19.04 4.20
N SER A 77 -27.05 -18.57 3.01
CA SER A 77 -27.99 -18.21 1.94
C SER A 77 -28.27 -19.34 0.95
N ALA A 78 -27.50 -20.43 1.03
CA ALA A 78 -27.52 -21.50 0.04
C ALA A 78 -28.84 -22.28 0.03
N THR A 79 -29.31 -22.57 -1.17
CA THR A 79 -30.49 -23.39 -1.43
C THR A 79 -30.18 -24.42 -2.52
N ARG A 80 -30.89 -25.57 -2.46
CA ARG A 80 -30.89 -26.60 -3.50
C ARG A 80 -32.33 -26.91 -3.86
N GLY A 81 -32.72 -26.63 -5.10
CA GLY A 81 -34.10 -26.76 -5.56
C GLY A 81 -35.10 -25.89 -4.78
N GLY A 82 -34.66 -24.75 -4.23
CA GLY A 82 -35.45 -23.84 -3.40
C GLY A 82 -35.48 -24.18 -1.90
N GLU A 83 -34.94 -25.33 -1.49
CA GLU A 83 -34.84 -25.71 -0.08
C GLU A 83 -33.49 -25.22 0.48
N ARG A 84 -33.53 -24.65 1.69
CA ARG A 84 -32.35 -24.12 2.39
C ARG A 84 -31.41 -25.23 2.80
N LEU A 85 -30.14 -25.11 2.45
CA LEU A 85 -29.08 -26.01 2.89
C LEU A 85 -28.49 -25.57 4.23
N ARG A 86 -28.00 -26.53 5.00
CA ARG A 86 -27.18 -26.30 6.19
C ARG A 86 -25.70 -26.40 5.83
N ALA A 87 -24.86 -25.73 6.58
CA ALA A 87 -23.41 -25.77 6.42
C ALA A 87 -22.83 -27.20 6.36
N THR A 88 -23.44 -28.12 7.08
CA THR A 88 -23.04 -29.54 7.18
C THR A 88 -23.67 -30.47 6.15
N ASP A 89 -24.55 -29.96 5.28
CA ASP A 89 -25.20 -30.78 4.28
C ASP A 89 -24.18 -31.17 3.19
N ALA A 90 -24.11 -32.46 2.89
CA ALA A 90 -23.23 -32.97 1.84
C ALA A 90 -23.79 -32.64 0.45
N LEU A 91 -22.89 -32.27 -0.44
CA LEU A 91 -23.20 -31.98 -1.84
C LEU A 91 -22.92 -33.19 -2.72
N ALA A 92 -23.87 -33.53 -3.59
CA ALA A 92 -23.69 -34.57 -4.56
C ALA A 92 -23.20 -33.98 -5.91
N GLN A 93 -22.54 -34.81 -6.70
CA GLN A 93 -22.22 -34.44 -8.07
C GLN A 93 -23.50 -34.06 -8.83
N ASP A 94 -23.42 -33.04 -9.66
CA ASP A 94 -24.52 -32.46 -10.44
C ASP A 94 -25.61 -31.74 -9.62
N ASP A 95 -25.43 -31.64 -8.29
CA ASP A 95 -26.28 -30.76 -7.47
C ASP A 95 -26.17 -29.31 -7.98
N LYS A 96 -27.32 -28.66 -8.08
CA LYS A 96 -27.43 -27.23 -8.37
C LYS A 96 -27.67 -26.48 -7.09
N VAL A 97 -26.65 -25.77 -6.62
CA VAL A 97 -26.69 -24.97 -5.41
C VAL A 97 -26.78 -23.51 -5.78
N ALA A 98 -27.84 -22.86 -5.35
CA ALA A 98 -28.00 -21.41 -5.51
C ALA A 98 -27.69 -20.73 -4.19
N PHE A 99 -26.86 -19.70 -4.23
CA PHE A 99 -26.53 -18.87 -3.08
C PHE A 99 -26.38 -17.42 -3.46
N ASN A 100 -26.43 -16.56 -2.46
CA ASN A 100 -26.30 -15.15 -2.68
C ASN A 100 -24.92 -14.81 -3.22
N HIS A 101 -24.93 -13.90 -4.17
CA HIS A 101 -23.77 -13.59 -4.97
C HIS A 101 -22.82 -12.64 -4.25
N LEU A 102 -21.63 -13.14 -3.93
CA LEU A 102 -20.52 -12.32 -3.46
C LEU A 102 -19.46 -12.09 -4.57
N THR A 103 -19.63 -12.76 -5.72
CA THR A 103 -18.67 -12.70 -6.82
C THR A 103 -19.40 -12.57 -8.15
N ARG A 104 -18.91 -11.72 -9.04
CA ARG A 104 -19.38 -11.59 -10.41
C ARG A 104 -18.19 -11.55 -11.36
N THR A 105 -18.08 -12.55 -12.22
CA THR A 105 -17.06 -12.61 -13.26
C THR A 105 -17.27 -11.52 -14.29
N VAL A 106 -16.22 -10.74 -14.54
CA VAL A 106 -16.17 -9.69 -15.54
C VAL A 106 -15.36 -10.14 -16.75
N VAL A 107 -14.17 -10.72 -16.50
CA VAL A 107 -13.31 -11.32 -17.51
C VAL A 107 -12.91 -12.69 -17.02
N ASP A 108 -13.41 -13.71 -17.68
CA ASP A 108 -13.17 -15.10 -17.30
C ASP A 108 -11.68 -15.41 -17.21
N GLY A 109 -11.29 -16.01 -16.09
CA GLY A 109 -9.90 -16.37 -15.79
C GLY A 109 -8.99 -15.22 -15.35
N TYR A 110 -9.48 -13.96 -15.26
CA TYR A 110 -8.63 -12.81 -14.95
C TYR A 110 -9.19 -11.80 -13.97
N PHE A 111 -10.50 -11.53 -14.00
CA PHE A 111 -11.08 -10.41 -13.26
C PHE A 111 -12.51 -10.68 -12.80
N ASP A 112 -12.71 -10.56 -11.51
CA ASP A 112 -14.01 -10.65 -10.86
C ASP A 112 -14.29 -9.40 -10.02
N TYR A 113 -15.56 -9.03 -9.91
CA TYR A 113 -16.02 -8.29 -8.75
C TYR A 113 -16.38 -9.27 -7.64
N GLN A 114 -15.89 -8.99 -6.45
CA GLN A 114 -16.13 -9.78 -5.25
C GLN A 114 -16.41 -8.86 -4.07
N TYR A 115 -17.34 -9.23 -3.20
CA TYR A 115 -17.54 -8.50 -1.95
C TYR A 115 -16.77 -9.19 -0.83
N ALA A 116 -15.71 -8.57 -0.37
CA ALA A 116 -14.90 -9.07 0.74
C ALA A 116 -14.80 -8.01 1.85
N ARG A 117 -14.83 -8.47 3.10
CA ARG A 117 -14.60 -7.64 4.28
C ARG A 117 -13.19 -7.86 4.78
N ASN A 118 -12.37 -6.84 4.65
CA ASN A 118 -10.97 -6.89 5.09
C ASN A 118 -10.82 -6.24 6.47
N PRO A 119 -10.72 -7.03 7.55
CA PRO A 119 -10.55 -6.49 8.90
C PRO A 119 -9.11 -6.05 9.18
N GLY A 120 -8.14 -6.50 8.37
CA GLY A 120 -6.72 -6.22 8.51
C GLY A 120 -6.20 -5.14 7.57
N ALA A 121 -4.94 -5.28 7.17
CA ALA A 121 -4.34 -4.56 6.06
C ALA A 121 -4.05 -5.52 4.91
N ALA A 122 -3.23 -5.07 3.92
CA ALA A 122 -2.79 -5.92 2.83
C ALA A 122 -2.27 -7.27 3.35
N TRP A 123 -2.61 -8.36 2.66
CA TRP A 123 -2.24 -9.73 3.05
C TRP A 123 -2.79 -10.15 4.42
N SER A 124 -3.96 -9.64 4.80
CA SER A 124 -4.60 -9.91 6.10
C SER A 124 -3.71 -9.57 7.32
N PHE A 125 -2.76 -8.66 7.16
CA PHE A 125 -1.89 -8.23 8.26
C PHE A 125 -2.73 -7.72 9.44
N LEU A 126 -2.50 -8.28 10.64
CA LEU A 126 -3.25 -8.05 11.87
C LEU A 126 -4.71 -8.51 11.84
N ALA A 127 -5.15 -9.33 10.89
CA ALA A 127 -6.53 -9.83 10.85
C ALA A 127 -6.90 -10.60 12.13
N ASP A 128 -5.96 -11.35 12.71
CA ASP A 128 -6.12 -12.17 13.93
C ASP A 128 -6.14 -11.34 15.22
N GLN A 129 -5.85 -10.03 15.16
CA GLN A 129 -5.88 -9.19 16.34
C GLN A 129 -7.30 -8.76 16.69
N SER A 130 -7.53 -8.41 17.97
CA SER A 130 -8.83 -7.92 18.41
C SER A 130 -9.28 -6.68 17.59
N GLU A 131 -10.58 -6.55 17.36
CA GLU A 131 -11.16 -5.40 16.64
C GLU A 131 -10.73 -4.07 17.26
N THR A 132 -10.72 -3.99 18.58
CA THR A 132 -10.28 -2.79 19.30
C THR A 132 -8.83 -2.44 19.01
N PHE A 133 -7.94 -3.44 19.03
CA PHE A 133 -6.53 -3.22 18.69
C PHE A 133 -6.37 -2.74 17.25
N ARG A 134 -6.99 -3.39 16.29
CA ARG A 134 -6.94 -3.00 14.86
C ARG A 134 -7.44 -1.58 14.66
N LYS A 135 -8.58 -1.23 15.25
CA LYS A 135 -9.16 0.10 15.15
C LYS A 135 -8.22 1.20 15.65
N TRP A 136 -7.61 0.99 16.81
CA TRP A 136 -6.64 1.93 17.34
C TRP A 136 -5.33 1.97 16.55
N PHE A 137 -4.81 0.82 16.15
CA PHE A 137 -3.58 0.73 15.38
C PHE A 137 -3.71 1.42 14.01
N PHE A 138 -4.69 1.03 13.20
CA PHE A 138 -4.89 1.64 11.89
C PHE A 138 -5.37 3.09 11.97
N GLY A 139 -6.16 3.43 12.98
CA GLY A 139 -6.59 4.79 13.23
C GLY A 139 -5.42 5.71 13.56
N THR A 140 -4.58 5.35 14.55
CA THR A 140 -3.45 6.18 14.96
C THR A 140 -2.37 6.27 13.87
N THR A 141 -1.98 5.16 13.26
CA THR A 141 -0.98 5.16 12.18
C THR A 141 -1.47 5.94 10.97
N GLY A 142 -2.76 5.80 10.59
CA GLY A 142 -3.36 6.56 9.51
C GLY A 142 -3.38 8.07 9.79
N ILE A 143 -3.78 8.49 10.99
CA ILE A 143 -3.79 9.90 11.39
C ILE A 143 -2.36 10.48 11.37
N VAL A 144 -1.38 9.76 11.94
CA VAL A 144 0.02 10.20 11.93
C VAL A 144 0.53 10.37 10.50
N ALA A 145 0.24 9.41 9.61
CA ALA A 145 0.63 9.50 8.20
C ALA A 145 -0.03 10.69 7.49
N LEU A 146 -1.33 10.92 7.71
CA LEU A 146 -2.05 12.05 7.13
C LEU A 146 -1.49 13.40 7.62
N ILE A 147 -1.18 13.52 8.91
CA ILE A 147 -0.56 14.72 9.47
C ILE A 147 0.84 14.94 8.86
N ALA A 148 1.67 13.91 8.78
CA ALA A 148 3.00 14.00 8.19
C ALA A 148 2.95 14.44 6.72
N MET A 149 2.07 13.84 5.92
CA MET A 149 1.85 14.26 4.53
C MET A 149 1.32 15.68 4.43
N GLY A 150 0.38 16.08 5.28
CA GLY A 150 -0.16 17.45 5.35
C GLY A 150 0.91 18.48 5.69
N ILE A 151 1.77 18.21 6.66
CA ILE A 151 2.94 19.05 6.99
C ILE A 151 3.86 19.17 5.79
N PHE A 152 4.23 18.04 5.17
CA PHE A 152 5.10 18.04 4.01
C PHE A 152 4.50 18.88 2.86
N ILE A 153 3.23 18.69 2.52
CA ILE A 153 2.53 19.48 1.51
C ILE A 153 2.56 20.97 1.87
N THR A 154 2.38 21.31 3.15
CA THR A 154 2.33 22.71 3.58
C THR A 154 3.66 23.42 3.38
N ILE A 155 4.78 22.80 3.75
CA ILE A 155 6.13 23.36 3.63
C ILE A 155 6.69 23.29 2.20
N SER A 156 6.19 22.39 1.37
CA SER A 156 6.65 22.16 -0.01
C SER A 156 6.32 23.33 -0.93
N LYS A 157 7.24 23.65 -1.85
CA LYS A 157 7.04 24.71 -2.84
C LYS A 157 6.36 24.15 -4.08
N TRP A 158 5.15 24.66 -4.38
CA TRP A 158 4.35 24.23 -5.54
C TRP A 158 5.13 24.21 -6.85
N LYS A 159 5.93 25.24 -7.10
CA LYS A 159 6.66 25.39 -8.34
C LYS A 159 7.66 24.26 -8.60
N ASN A 160 8.31 23.77 -7.53
CA ASN A 160 9.43 22.82 -7.65
C ASN A 160 9.01 21.36 -7.36
N GLN A 161 7.93 21.14 -6.61
CA GLN A 161 7.51 19.84 -6.09
C GLN A 161 6.06 19.52 -6.44
N LYS A 162 5.62 19.99 -7.61
CA LYS A 162 4.22 19.86 -8.02
C LYS A 162 3.77 18.40 -8.11
N LEU A 163 4.58 17.55 -8.74
CA LEU A 163 4.27 16.12 -8.89
C LEU A 163 4.22 15.44 -7.53
N THR A 164 5.23 15.62 -6.68
CA THR A 164 5.26 15.09 -5.31
C THR A 164 4.02 15.50 -4.51
N ILE A 165 3.60 16.77 -4.58
CA ILE A 165 2.41 17.27 -3.86
C ILE A 165 1.14 16.59 -4.36
N LEU A 166 0.95 16.45 -5.68
CA LEU A 166 -0.22 15.81 -6.26
C LEU A 166 -0.26 14.30 -5.93
N THR A 167 0.89 13.66 -5.96
CA THR A 167 1.06 12.25 -5.58
C THR A 167 0.69 12.01 -4.12
N LEU A 168 1.19 12.84 -3.21
CA LEU A 168 0.81 12.77 -1.79
C LEU A 168 -0.68 13.03 -1.59
N ALA A 169 -1.30 13.91 -2.38
CA ALA A 169 -2.74 14.11 -2.31
C ALA A 169 -3.53 12.85 -2.72
N CYS A 170 -3.07 12.10 -3.73
CA CYS A 170 -3.64 10.80 -4.09
C CYS A 170 -3.54 9.79 -2.94
N ILE A 171 -2.34 9.66 -2.35
CA ILE A 171 -2.12 8.76 -1.20
C ILE A 171 -3.00 9.15 -0.02
N MET A 172 -3.11 10.45 0.29
CA MET A 172 -3.97 10.95 1.36
C MET A 172 -5.44 10.60 1.13
N GLY A 173 -5.93 10.80 -0.12
CA GLY A 173 -7.31 10.49 -0.48
C GLY A 173 -7.64 9.00 -0.31
N GLY A 174 -6.77 8.12 -0.80
CA GLY A 174 -6.94 6.67 -0.63
C GLY A 174 -6.84 6.24 0.84
N ALA A 175 -5.86 6.77 1.58
CA ALA A 175 -5.74 6.48 3.02
C ALA A 175 -6.98 6.92 3.80
N LEU A 176 -7.55 8.10 3.49
CA LEU A 176 -8.80 8.57 4.09
C LEU A 176 -9.98 7.66 3.74
N GLY A 177 -10.11 7.20 2.50
CA GLY A 177 -11.16 6.29 2.09
C GLY A 177 -11.17 5.01 2.92
N ASN A 178 -10.04 4.33 3.01
CA ASN A 178 -9.90 3.12 3.84
C ASN A 178 -10.02 3.39 5.35
N MET A 179 -9.68 4.59 5.80
CA MET A 179 -9.82 4.96 7.21
C MET A 179 -11.30 5.19 7.58
N ILE A 180 -12.09 5.81 6.69
CA ILE A 180 -13.53 6.00 6.88
C ILE A 180 -14.22 4.65 7.12
N ASP A 181 -13.92 3.63 6.32
CA ASP A 181 -14.49 2.30 6.48
C ASP A 181 -14.15 1.69 7.83
N ARG A 182 -12.87 1.71 8.21
CA ARG A 182 -12.41 1.17 9.50
C ARG A 182 -13.07 1.82 10.71
N PHE A 183 -13.29 3.13 10.65
CA PHE A 183 -13.98 3.83 11.74
C PHE A 183 -15.48 3.52 11.79
N ARG A 184 -16.12 3.40 10.61
CA ARG A 184 -17.57 3.15 10.53
C ARG A 184 -17.94 1.70 10.79
N MET A 185 -17.20 0.76 10.21
CA MET A 185 -17.58 -0.66 10.14
C MET A 185 -16.60 -1.61 10.84
N GLY A 186 -15.36 -1.16 11.13
CA GLY A 186 -14.30 -1.99 11.69
C GLY A 186 -13.53 -2.83 10.65
N TYR A 187 -13.92 -2.76 9.39
CA TYR A 187 -13.29 -3.43 8.25
C TYR A 187 -13.30 -2.52 7.01
N VAL A 188 -12.59 -2.90 5.98
CA VAL A 188 -12.60 -2.24 4.67
C VAL A 188 -13.36 -3.12 3.69
N ILE A 189 -14.14 -2.51 2.80
CA ILE A 189 -14.79 -3.21 1.69
C ILE A 189 -13.79 -3.29 0.53
N ASP A 190 -13.40 -4.53 0.18
CA ASP A 190 -12.58 -4.85 -0.98
C ASP A 190 -13.46 -5.57 -2.01
N PHE A 191 -13.37 -5.16 -3.29
CA PHE A 191 -14.31 -5.68 -4.29
C PHE A 191 -13.70 -5.94 -5.66
N ILE A 192 -12.43 -5.63 -5.87
CA ILE A 192 -11.69 -5.91 -7.11
C ILE A 192 -10.85 -7.14 -6.88
N SER A 193 -11.09 -8.21 -7.61
CA SER A 193 -10.35 -9.46 -7.55
C SER A 193 -9.68 -9.74 -8.88
N TRP A 194 -8.34 -9.73 -8.90
CA TRP A 194 -7.55 -10.14 -10.05
C TRP A 194 -6.97 -11.52 -9.84
N HIS A 195 -7.00 -12.31 -10.90
CA HIS A 195 -6.41 -13.65 -10.88
C HIS A 195 -5.92 -14.04 -12.28
N VAL A 196 -5.07 -15.06 -12.32
CA VAL A 196 -4.66 -15.74 -13.56
C VAL A 196 -4.85 -17.22 -13.32
N GLY A 197 -5.91 -17.78 -13.89
CA GLY A 197 -6.36 -19.14 -13.56
C GLY A 197 -6.64 -19.26 -12.06
N GLU A 198 -5.96 -20.19 -11.39
CA GLU A 198 -6.12 -20.44 -9.94
C GLU A 198 -5.27 -19.53 -9.05
N HIS A 199 -4.48 -18.60 -9.61
CA HIS A 199 -3.64 -17.70 -8.83
C HIS A 199 -4.34 -16.36 -8.61
N TYR A 200 -4.82 -16.14 -7.39
CA TYR A 200 -5.54 -14.94 -6.99
C TYR A 200 -4.60 -13.92 -6.34
N TRP A 201 -4.75 -12.67 -6.77
CA TRP A 201 -4.21 -11.53 -6.05
C TRP A 201 -5.16 -11.15 -4.90
N PRO A 202 -4.66 -10.68 -3.75
CA PRO A 202 -5.54 -10.19 -2.71
C PRO A 202 -6.53 -9.16 -3.23
N THR A 203 -7.80 -9.28 -2.84
CA THR A 203 -8.82 -8.31 -3.21
C THR A 203 -8.46 -6.92 -2.72
N PHE A 204 -8.84 -5.90 -3.48
CA PHE A 204 -8.55 -4.51 -3.20
C PHE A 204 -9.71 -3.60 -3.63
N ASN A 205 -9.58 -2.31 -3.38
CA ASN A 205 -10.59 -1.30 -3.69
C ASN A 205 -9.98 -0.07 -4.38
N ILE A 206 -10.79 0.95 -4.65
CA ILE A 206 -10.34 2.17 -5.33
C ILE A 206 -9.38 2.99 -4.46
N ALA A 207 -9.54 3.01 -3.14
CA ALA A 207 -8.58 3.66 -2.26
C ALA A 207 -7.17 3.07 -2.40
N ASP A 208 -7.06 1.73 -2.53
CA ASP A 208 -5.77 1.05 -2.73
C ASP A 208 -5.14 1.40 -4.07
N VAL A 209 -5.96 1.61 -5.12
CA VAL A 209 -5.47 2.11 -6.42
C VAL A 209 -4.84 3.50 -6.26
N PHE A 210 -5.49 4.41 -5.51
CA PHE A 210 -4.93 5.75 -5.24
C PHE A 210 -3.64 5.68 -4.40
N VAL A 211 -3.60 4.82 -3.38
CA VAL A 211 -2.39 4.65 -2.54
C VAL A 211 -1.26 4.05 -3.35
N THR A 212 -1.48 2.92 -4.02
CA THR A 212 -0.44 2.20 -4.77
C THR A 212 0.04 2.99 -5.98
N GLY A 213 -0.90 3.57 -6.75
CA GLY A 213 -0.57 4.44 -7.88
C GLY A 213 0.18 5.71 -7.44
N GLY A 214 -0.24 6.30 -6.31
CA GLY A 214 0.46 7.41 -5.69
C GLY A 214 1.89 7.03 -5.28
N ILE A 215 2.10 5.91 -4.62
CA ILE A 215 3.44 5.43 -4.25
C ILE A 215 4.30 5.18 -5.49
N ALA A 216 3.76 4.56 -6.52
CA ALA A 216 4.48 4.32 -7.78
C ALA A 216 4.93 5.64 -8.43
N LEU A 217 4.04 6.63 -8.51
CA LEU A 217 4.38 7.96 -9.04
C LEU A 217 5.40 8.69 -8.17
N LEU A 218 5.33 8.54 -6.84
CA LEU A 218 6.31 9.13 -5.93
C LEU A 218 7.71 8.54 -6.15
N ILE A 219 7.80 7.24 -6.35
CA ILE A 219 9.07 6.56 -6.66
C ILE A 219 9.63 7.09 -7.99
N ILE A 220 8.80 7.21 -9.02
CA ILE A 220 9.21 7.77 -10.32
C ILE A 220 9.70 9.22 -10.15
N ASP A 221 8.98 10.05 -9.40
CA ASP A 221 9.34 11.45 -9.14
C ASP A 221 10.71 11.55 -8.44
N LEU A 222 10.99 10.70 -7.46
CA LEU A 222 12.27 10.64 -6.77
C LEU A 222 13.43 10.30 -7.74
N PHE A 223 13.24 9.34 -8.64
CA PHE A 223 14.26 8.98 -9.62
C PHE A 223 14.50 10.06 -10.67
N VAL A 224 13.45 10.76 -11.10
CA VAL A 224 13.56 11.84 -12.08
C VAL A 224 14.27 13.05 -11.47
N ASN A 225 13.84 13.50 -10.30
CA ASN A 225 14.42 14.65 -9.62
C ASN A 225 15.88 14.42 -9.23
N HIS A 226 16.25 13.20 -8.81
CA HIS A 226 17.63 12.87 -8.50
C HIS A 226 18.57 13.03 -9.71
N LYS A 227 18.11 12.63 -10.90
CA LYS A 227 18.88 12.79 -12.14
C LYS A 227 19.06 14.26 -12.57
N GLU A 228 18.08 15.12 -12.29
CA GLU A 228 18.19 16.56 -12.59
C GLU A 228 19.14 17.26 -11.63
N ASP A 229 19.13 16.90 -10.36
CA ASP A 229 20.06 17.45 -9.36
C ASP A 229 21.51 17.05 -9.65
N ASP A 230 21.76 15.83 -10.10
CA ASP A 230 23.11 15.37 -10.48
C ASP A 230 23.61 16.08 -11.74
N LYS A 231 22.76 16.31 -12.75
CA LYS A 231 23.11 17.10 -13.93
C LYS A 231 23.44 18.55 -13.57
N ASN A 232 22.60 19.18 -12.75
CA ASN A 232 22.82 20.56 -12.30
C ASN A 232 24.10 20.73 -11.46
N LYS A 233 24.53 19.68 -10.76
CA LYS A 233 25.80 19.67 -10.02
C LYS A 233 26.99 19.47 -10.94
N ALA A 234 26.88 18.67 -12.02
CA ALA A 234 27.89 18.45 -13.00
C ALA A 234 28.14 19.75 -13.80
N ASP A 235 27.09 20.38 -14.33
CA ASP A 235 27.16 21.62 -15.10
C ASP A 235 27.77 22.79 -14.28
N LYS A 236 27.48 22.86 -12.97
CA LYS A 236 28.09 23.86 -12.09
C LYS A 236 29.55 23.61 -11.76
N LYS A 237 30.06 22.39 -11.92
CA LYS A 237 31.49 22.08 -11.77
C LYS A 237 32.32 22.49 -12.98
N ASP A 238 31.71 22.44 -14.16
CA ASP A 238 32.39 22.83 -15.41
C ASP A 238 32.40 24.36 -15.59
N ASP A 239 31.51 25.11 -14.97
CA ASP A 239 31.45 26.57 -14.97
C ASP A 239 32.27 27.24 -13.85
N ALA A 240 33.02 26.51 -13.05
CA ALA A 240 33.92 27.10 -12.05
C ALA A 240 35.06 27.81 -12.77
N PRO A 241 35.29 29.15 -12.57
CA PRO A 241 36.36 29.86 -13.27
C PRO A 241 37.70 29.25 -12.90
N VAL A 242 38.43 28.85 -13.92
CA VAL A 242 39.86 28.48 -13.80
C VAL A 242 40.57 29.70 -13.25
N ALA A 243 41.01 29.61 -11.98
CA ALA A 243 41.84 30.64 -11.39
C ALA A 243 43.12 30.74 -12.24
N GLU A 244 43.24 31.81 -13.02
CA GLU A 244 44.48 32.17 -13.67
C GLU A 244 45.62 32.23 -12.65
N ALA A 245 46.54 31.30 -12.76
CA ALA A 245 47.82 31.37 -12.08
C ALA A 245 48.60 32.53 -12.71
N LYS A 246 48.57 33.68 -12.05
CA LYS A 246 49.54 34.75 -12.37
C LYS A 246 50.92 34.26 -11.98
N SER A 247 51.72 34.00 -13.04
CA SER A 247 53.16 33.89 -12.94
C SER A 247 53.74 35.28 -12.80
N ASP A 248 54.20 35.65 -11.62
CA ASP A 248 55.17 36.72 -11.48
C ASP A 248 56.54 36.09 -11.24
N ALA A 249 57.34 36.16 -12.29
CA ALA A 249 58.76 35.93 -12.24
C ALA A 249 59.43 37.25 -11.82
N ALA A 250 60.32 37.16 -10.86
CA ALA A 250 61.66 37.76 -11.01
C ALA A 250 62.33 38.04 -9.65
N THR A 251 63.45 37.41 -9.49
CA THR A 251 64.78 37.96 -9.07
C THR A 251 64.99 38.30 -7.58
N ASP A 252 65.86 37.60 -7.02
CA ASP A 252 67.18 37.88 -6.47
C ASP A 252 67.42 37.17 -5.10
N ALA A 253 68.41 36.32 -5.14
CA ALA A 253 69.09 35.81 -3.96
C ALA A 253 69.99 36.90 -3.35
N PRO A 254 70.55 36.85 -2.13
CA PRO A 254 71.48 35.78 -1.76
C PRO A 254 71.41 35.30 -0.28
N VAL A 255 71.81 34.06 -0.10
CA VAL A 255 72.72 33.44 0.86
C VAL A 255 72.93 34.14 2.20
N VAL A 256 72.74 33.46 3.29
CA VAL A 256 73.73 33.11 4.32
C VAL A 256 73.18 32.03 5.26
N ALA A 257 74.06 31.12 5.54
CA ALA A 257 74.16 29.94 6.33
C ALA A 257 73.70 30.03 7.82
N ALA A 258 73.32 28.94 8.35
CA ALA A 258 74.00 28.20 9.43
C ALA A 258 73.03 27.55 10.42
N GLU A 259 73.27 26.29 10.56
CA GLU A 259 73.32 25.47 11.80
C GLU A 259 72.10 25.50 12.73
N GLY A 260 71.60 24.44 13.23
CA GLY A 260 72.07 23.09 13.48
C GLY A 260 71.21 22.47 14.57
N LYS A 261 71.23 21.16 14.58
CA LYS A 261 70.93 20.24 15.70
C LYS A 261 69.47 19.92 15.99
N THR A 262 69.05 18.65 15.69
CA THR A 262 69.13 17.41 16.52
C THR A 262 68.22 17.49 17.76
N ASP A 263 67.38 16.59 18.07
CA ASP A 263 67.30 15.16 18.25
C ASP A 263 65.83 14.81 18.62
N ALA A 264 65.31 13.80 18.09
CA ALA A 264 65.26 12.43 18.55
C ALA A 264 64.21 12.11 19.67
N ASP A 265 63.56 11.04 19.37
CA ASP A 265 62.99 10.03 20.29
C ASP A 265 61.64 10.30 20.97
N ASN A 266 60.68 9.49 20.80
CA ASN A 266 60.53 8.14 21.35
C ASN A 266 59.13 7.60 21.01
N LYS A 267 58.98 6.60 20.23
CA LYS A 267 58.76 5.19 20.55
C LYS A 267 57.76 4.86 21.66
N THR A 268 56.75 4.14 21.24
CA THR A 268 56.33 2.82 21.71
C THR A 268 55.41 2.73 22.92
N LYS A 269 54.28 2.12 22.72
CA LYS A 269 53.69 0.89 23.32
C LYS A 269 52.20 0.87 23.06
N LEU A 270 51.61 -0.04 22.29
CA LEU A 270 51.44 -1.49 22.42
C LEU A 270 51.00 -1.97 23.80
N GLU A 271 49.96 -2.70 23.69
CA GLU A 271 49.44 -3.87 24.43
C GLU A 271 48.09 -3.62 25.06
N GLN A 272 47.01 -4.27 24.57
CA GLN A 272 46.66 -5.68 24.80
C GLN A 272 46.08 -5.96 26.19
N SER A 273 44.89 -6.37 26.23
CA SER A 273 44.34 -7.58 26.87
C SER A 273 42.82 -7.47 26.90
N ASP A 274 42.10 -8.28 26.18
CA ASP A 274 41.72 -9.66 26.52
C ASP A 274 40.89 -9.80 27.79
N ASN A 275 39.77 -10.35 27.52
CA ASN A 275 39.17 -11.48 28.24
C ASN A 275 38.06 -11.21 29.27
N ASP A 276 37.02 -11.78 29.06
CA ASP A 276 36.30 -12.89 29.66
C ASP A 276 34.94 -12.64 30.28
N SER A 277 34.09 -13.51 29.78
CA SER A 277 33.13 -14.34 30.55
C SER A 277 31.81 -13.74 30.95
N ALA A 278 30.74 -14.15 30.29
CA ALA A 278 29.91 -15.35 30.55
C ALA A 278 28.92 -15.23 31.73
N VAL A 279 27.68 -15.64 31.40
CA VAL A 279 26.68 -16.27 32.29
C VAL A 279 25.73 -15.34 33.08
N SER A 280 24.53 -15.19 32.62
CA SER A 280 23.28 -15.74 33.17
C SER A 280 22.14 -15.45 32.22
#